data_c0c64778400c6ecc69c66f3ea8d5ee1e
#
_entry.id   c0c64778400c6ecc69c66f3ea8d5ee1e
#
_cell.length_a   1.000
_cell.length_b   1.000
_cell.length_c   1.000
_cell.angle_alpha   90.00
_cell.angle_beta   90.00
_cell.angle_gamma   90.00
#
_symmetry.space_group_name_H-M   'P 1'
#
loop_
_entity.id
_entity.type
_entity.pdbx_description
1 polymer ?
#
loop_
_entity_poly.entity_id
_entity_poly.type
_entity_poly.pdbx_seq_one_letter_code
_entity_poly.pdbx_strand_id
1 'polypeptide(L)'
;CAGTVEFLQDVDTGAFYFIEVNPRIQVEHTVTESITGIDIVKAQVRISEGHAIGSQESGIPQQADIKIHGHAIQCRVTAEDPENNFIPDYGTITTYRSPAGFGIRLDAGTAYTGAEITRYYDSLLVKVTAWAATEEEVTLRMRRALLEFRIRGISTNLEFLAELMTNKKFQKADYTTRFIDETPELMELPHRRDRGTKLVNYVAEVIAKGNPLVADRPWPSVIEEPNIPSCEDVAIVGGSRQKFEELGAADFSKWMLDQRQILVTDTTFRDAHQSLLATRFRSHDLLQICDAYARLAPQLLSVECWGGATFDVAMRFLNECPWTRLKSIREKLPNVLTQMLLRASNAVGYKNYPDNVVSYFINQAATSGVDIFRVFDSLNWVENMRLPMDSVIESGKICEATICYTGNLIRASEKKYNLAYYVKMAKELESAGAHVLGIKDMAGLCLPRA
;
A
#
# COMPACT_ATOMS: atom_id res chain seq x y z
N CYS A 1 6.76 -45.20 -13.53
CA CYS A 1 6.97 -43.78 -13.27
C CYS A 1 8.46 -43.48 -13.23
N ALA A 2 8.85 -42.22 -13.41
CA ALA A 2 10.22 -41.72 -13.14
C ALA A 2 10.32 -41.23 -11.72
N GLY A 3 11.53 -41.25 -11.15
CA GLY A 3 11.80 -40.79 -9.82
C GLY A 3 13.30 -40.45 -9.65
N THR A 4 13.69 -40.03 -8.47
CA THR A 4 15.06 -39.69 -8.12
C THR A 4 15.58 -40.66 -7.07
N VAL A 5 16.82 -41.16 -7.26
CA VAL A 5 17.53 -41.94 -6.26
C VAL A 5 18.67 -41.09 -5.71
N GLU A 6 18.73 -40.93 -4.40
CA GLU A 6 19.71 -40.10 -3.72
C GLU A 6 20.82 -40.93 -3.08
N PHE A 7 22.07 -40.48 -3.26
CA PHE A 7 23.26 -41.07 -2.68
C PHE A 7 24.11 -40.00 -1.99
N LEU A 8 24.78 -40.39 -0.91
CA LEU A 8 25.86 -39.62 -0.31
C LEU A 8 27.18 -40.19 -0.78
N GLN A 9 28.06 -39.33 -1.27
CA GLN A 9 29.42 -39.73 -1.63
C GLN A 9 30.42 -39.34 -0.52
N ASP A 10 31.18 -40.26 -0.06
CA ASP A 10 32.29 -39.99 0.88
C ASP A 10 33.41 -39.31 0.15
N VAL A 11 33.90 -38.17 0.67
CA VAL A 11 34.89 -37.32 0.02
C VAL A 11 36.29 -37.96 -0.01
N ASP A 12 36.63 -38.74 1.04
CA ASP A 12 37.96 -39.33 1.18
C ASP A 12 38.08 -40.65 0.42
N THR A 13 37.06 -41.48 0.43
CA THR A 13 37.10 -42.81 -0.17
C THR A 13 36.42 -42.87 -1.56
N GLY A 14 35.58 -41.89 -1.90
CA GLY A 14 34.76 -41.90 -3.12
C GLY A 14 33.61 -42.91 -3.08
N ALA A 15 33.36 -43.58 -1.98
CA ALA A 15 32.29 -44.56 -1.83
C ALA A 15 30.93 -43.92 -1.84
N PHE A 16 29.95 -44.58 -2.46
CA PHE A 16 28.56 -44.14 -2.52
C PHE A 16 27.72 -44.89 -1.50
N TYR A 17 26.93 -44.14 -0.75
CA TYR A 17 25.97 -44.66 0.22
C TYR A 17 24.55 -44.26 -0.20
N PHE A 18 23.67 -45.24 -0.33
CA PHE A 18 22.25 -45.01 -0.65
C PHE A 18 21.58 -44.29 0.50
N ILE A 19 20.78 -43.25 0.17
CA ILE A 19 19.97 -42.51 1.15
C ILE A 19 18.50 -42.88 0.97
N GLU A 20 17.89 -42.50 -0.16
CA GLU A 20 16.46 -42.70 -0.37
C GLU A 20 16.08 -42.75 -1.86
N VAL A 21 14.85 -43.15 -2.11
CA VAL A 21 14.19 -43.03 -3.42
C VAL A 21 12.97 -42.14 -3.29
N ASN A 22 12.91 -41.13 -4.12
CA ASN A 22 11.74 -40.28 -4.28
C ASN A 22 10.99 -40.68 -5.56
N PRO A 23 9.94 -41.55 -5.51
CA PRO A 23 9.24 -42.05 -6.68
C PRO A 23 8.27 -41.03 -7.28
N ARG A 24 8.74 -39.82 -7.48
CA ARG A 24 8.04 -38.64 -7.97
C ARG A 24 9.03 -37.68 -8.62
N ILE A 25 8.50 -36.67 -9.32
CA ILE A 25 9.31 -35.51 -9.73
C ILE A 25 9.82 -34.74 -8.51
N GLN A 26 11.03 -34.27 -8.56
CA GLN A 26 11.62 -33.40 -7.54
C GLN A 26 11.87 -31.99 -8.08
N VAL A 27 12.12 -31.05 -7.17
CA VAL A 27 12.30 -29.62 -7.50
C VAL A 27 13.49 -29.41 -8.44
N GLU A 28 14.57 -30.18 -8.25
CA GLU A 28 15.85 -30.12 -8.97
C GLU A 28 15.84 -30.78 -10.36
N HIS A 29 14.77 -31.41 -10.82
CA HIS A 29 14.68 -32.10 -12.12
C HIS A 29 15.11 -31.24 -13.31
N THR A 30 15.00 -29.91 -13.20
CA THR A 30 15.32 -28.98 -14.29
C THR A 30 16.80 -29.00 -14.69
N VAL A 31 17.70 -29.36 -13.77
CA VAL A 31 19.14 -29.55 -14.07
C VAL A 31 19.31 -30.71 -15.05
N THR A 32 18.74 -31.86 -14.72
CA THR A 32 18.80 -33.05 -15.59
C THR A 32 18.18 -32.78 -16.96
N GLU A 33 17.02 -32.14 -16.99
CA GLU A 33 16.37 -31.77 -18.26
C GLU A 33 17.23 -30.83 -19.11
N SER A 34 17.89 -29.85 -18.47
CA SER A 34 18.71 -28.86 -19.18
C SER A 34 19.97 -29.47 -19.81
N ILE A 35 20.58 -30.49 -19.18
CA ILE A 35 21.80 -31.12 -19.67
C ILE A 35 21.56 -32.34 -20.55
N THR A 36 20.40 -32.96 -20.48
CA THR A 36 20.05 -34.16 -21.28
C THR A 36 19.11 -33.87 -22.44
N GLY A 37 18.33 -32.79 -22.35
CA GLY A 37 17.26 -32.51 -23.30
C GLY A 37 16.04 -33.41 -23.15
N ILE A 38 15.96 -34.20 -22.08
CA ILE A 38 14.84 -35.11 -21.81
C ILE A 38 13.80 -34.42 -20.90
N ASP A 39 12.57 -34.29 -21.36
CA ASP A 39 11.43 -33.83 -20.59
C ASP A 39 10.97 -34.95 -19.64
N ILE A 40 11.35 -34.81 -18.34
CA ILE A 40 11.07 -35.83 -17.31
C ILE A 40 9.57 -35.94 -17.02
N VAL A 41 8.83 -34.85 -17.05
CA VAL A 41 7.38 -34.84 -16.82
C VAL A 41 6.66 -35.62 -17.97
N LYS A 42 7.03 -35.32 -19.20
CA LYS A 42 6.53 -36.04 -20.35
C LYS A 42 6.91 -37.50 -20.29
N ALA A 43 8.14 -37.81 -19.88
CA ALA A 43 8.61 -39.18 -19.70
C ALA A 43 7.76 -39.96 -18.67
N GLN A 44 7.41 -39.33 -17.54
CA GLN A 44 6.52 -39.95 -16.55
C GLN A 44 5.14 -40.32 -17.15
N VAL A 45 4.58 -39.42 -17.94
CA VAL A 45 3.27 -39.68 -18.60
C VAL A 45 3.41 -40.83 -19.57
N ARG A 46 4.42 -40.81 -20.45
CA ARG A 46 4.63 -41.87 -21.48
C ARG A 46 4.89 -43.25 -20.86
N ILE A 47 5.70 -43.31 -19.82
CA ILE A 47 5.93 -44.55 -19.07
C ILE A 47 4.64 -45.05 -18.43
N SER A 48 3.80 -44.18 -17.91
CA SER A 48 2.51 -44.54 -17.30
C SER A 48 1.47 -45.00 -18.34
N GLU A 49 1.60 -44.56 -19.59
CA GLU A 49 0.83 -45.04 -20.73
C GLU A 49 1.30 -46.44 -21.21
N GLY A 50 2.43 -46.94 -20.66
CA GLY A 50 2.97 -48.26 -20.99
C GLY A 50 4.04 -48.27 -22.09
N HIS A 51 4.50 -47.10 -22.52
CA HIS A 51 5.58 -46.98 -23.51
C HIS A 51 6.93 -47.35 -22.90
N ALA A 52 7.71 -48.19 -23.58
CA ALA A 52 9.02 -48.63 -23.11
C ALA A 52 10.08 -47.55 -23.37
N ILE A 53 11.06 -47.42 -22.46
CA ILE A 53 12.25 -46.55 -22.64
C ILE A 53 12.98 -47.04 -23.90
N GLY A 54 13.39 -46.10 -24.76
CA GLY A 54 14.02 -46.36 -26.02
C GLY A 54 13.08 -46.64 -27.19
N SER A 55 11.77 -46.62 -26.94
CA SER A 55 10.80 -46.67 -28.04
C SER A 55 10.58 -45.27 -28.63
N GLN A 56 10.23 -45.24 -29.91
CA GLN A 56 9.92 -43.96 -30.57
C GLN A 56 8.74 -43.26 -29.95
N GLU A 57 7.74 -43.99 -29.47
CA GLU A 57 6.52 -43.49 -28.84
C GLU A 57 6.80 -42.86 -27.47
N SER A 58 7.80 -43.37 -26.72
CA SER A 58 8.19 -42.78 -25.43
C SER A 58 8.88 -41.44 -25.59
N GLY A 59 9.63 -41.24 -26.67
CA GLY A 59 10.50 -40.10 -26.88
C GLY A 59 11.67 -40.05 -25.91
N ILE A 60 11.95 -41.16 -25.20
CA ILE A 60 13.08 -41.29 -24.26
C ILE A 60 14.14 -42.16 -24.92
N PRO A 61 15.39 -41.68 -25.09
CA PRO A 61 16.48 -42.49 -25.65
C PRO A 61 16.76 -43.72 -24.79
N GLN A 62 17.45 -44.73 -25.40
CA GLN A 62 18.09 -45.78 -24.60
C GLN A 62 19.16 -45.17 -23.68
N GLN A 63 19.39 -45.79 -22.53
CA GLN A 63 20.37 -45.29 -21.54
C GLN A 63 21.76 -45.01 -22.14
N ALA A 64 22.20 -45.88 -23.07
CA ALA A 64 23.48 -45.75 -23.73
C ALA A 64 23.57 -44.53 -24.69
N ASP A 65 22.42 -44.05 -25.17
CA ASP A 65 22.34 -42.94 -26.14
C ASP A 65 22.14 -41.58 -25.46
N ILE A 66 21.92 -41.56 -24.15
CA ILE A 66 21.77 -40.32 -23.41
C ILE A 66 23.13 -39.63 -23.29
N LYS A 67 23.22 -38.41 -23.80
CA LYS A 67 24.40 -37.58 -23.74
C LYS A 67 24.17 -36.38 -22.84
N ILE A 68 25.19 -36.06 -22.04
CA ILE A 68 25.19 -34.85 -21.23
C ILE A 68 25.80 -33.73 -22.09
N HIS A 69 25.07 -32.61 -22.17
CA HIS A 69 25.46 -31.42 -22.92
C HIS A 69 25.59 -30.23 -21.98
N GLY A 70 26.83 -29.75 -21.81
CA GLY A 70 27.14 -28.59 -20.98
C GLY A 70 26.87 -28.82 -19.49
N HIS A 71 26.67 -27.72 -18.80
CA HIS A 71 26.51 -27.67 -17.36
C HIS A 71 25.25 -26.87 -16.99
N ALA A 72 24.60 -27.24 -15.90
CA ALA A 72 23.43 -26.51 -15.40
C ALA A 72 23.50 -26.31 -13.88
N ILE A 73 23.05 -25.15 -13.43
CA ILE A 73 22.86 -24.82 -12.01
C ILE A 73 21.40 -24.40 -11.82
N GLN A 74 20.75 -24.91 -10.77
CA GLN A 74 19.44 -24.45 -10.35
C GLN A 74 19.52 -23.74 -9.03
N CYS A 75 18.87 -22.58 -8.93
CA CYS A 75 18.64 -21.86 -7.68
C CYS A 75 17.16 -21.80 -7.37
N ARG A 76 16.80 -22.06 -6.12
CA ARG A 76 15.45 -21.81 -5.57
C ARG A 76 15.43 -20.41 -5.00
N VAL A 77 14.71 -19.50 -5.63
CA VAL A 77 14.45 -18.17 -5.07
C VAL A 77 13.29 -18.27 -4.12
N THR A 78 13.52 -17.97 -2.86
CA THR A 78 12.57 -18.13 -1.76
C THR A 78 12.30 -16.82 -1.05
N ALA A 79 11.13 -16.72 -0.42
CA ALA A 79 10.75 -15.62 0.47
C ALA A 79 11.34 -15.91 1.87
N GLU A 80 12.64 -15.74 2.01
CA GLU A 80 13.39 -16.00 3.23
C GLU A 80 14.41 -14.88 3.46
N ASP A 81 14.69 -14.59 4.73
CA ASP A 81 15.64 -13.57 5.15
C ASP A 81 16.99 -14.22 5.54
N PRO A 82 18.01 -14.18 4.68
CA PRO A 82 19.32 -14.76 4.96
C PRO A 82 20.04 -14.10 6.14
N GLU A 83 19.83 -12.80 6.37
CA GLU A 83 20.44 -12.06 7.48
C GLU A 83 19.84 -12.49 8.83
N ASN A 84 18.66 -13.10 8.78
CA ASN A 84 17.94 -13.57 9.96
C ASN A 84 17.74 -15.11 9.94
N ASN A 85 18.81 -15.85 9.69
CA ASN A 85 18.83 -17.31 9.64
C ASN A 85 17.80 -17.95 8.72
N PHE A 86 17.55 -17.35 7.55
CA PHE A 86 16.58 -17.85 6.58
C PHE A 86 15.14 -18.00 7.10
N ILE A 87 14.76 -17.18 8.09
CA ILE A 87 13.37 -17.16 8.54
C ILE A 87 12.48 -16.80 7.34
N PRO A 88 11.42 -17.59 7.09
CA PRO A 88 10.46 -17.28 6.03
C PRO A 88 9.81 -15.90 6.23
N ASP A 89 9.82 -15.08 5.17
CA ASP A 89 9.14 -13.80 5.14
C ASP A 89 7.81 -13.91 4.38
N TYR A 90 6.89 -12.99 4.67
CA TYR A 90 5.55 -12.99 4.11
C TYR A 90 5.08 -11.56 3.89
N GLY A 91 4.17 -11.38 2.95
CA GLY A 91 3.63 -10.05 2.59
C GLY A 91 3.22 -10.00 1.13
N THR A 92 2.97 -8.80 0.64
CA THR A 92 2.56 -8.59 -0.75
C THR A 92 3.76 -8.20 -1.60
N ILE A 93 3.98 -8.94 -2.70
CA ILE A 93 4.99 -8.58 -3.70
C ILE A 93 4.53 -7.33 -4.44
N THR A 94 5.19 -6.21 -4.20
CA THR A 94 4.87 -4.93 -4.85
C THR A 94 5.49 -4.78 -6.24
N THR A 95 6.58 -5.48 -6.49
CA THR A 95 7.25 -5.54 -7.79
C THR A 95 7.84 -6.92 -8.01
N TYR A 96 7.54 -7.52 -9.15
CA TYR A 96 8.17 -8.75 -9.62
C TYR A 96 8.67 -8.56 -11.05
N ARG A 97 9.96 -8.73 -11.25
CA ARG A 97 10.59 -8.80 -12.58
C ARG A 97 11.64 -9.89 -12.57
N SER A 98 11.50 -10.83 -13.48
CA SER A 98 12.40 -11.95 -13.67
C SER A 98 13.45 -11.67 -14.75
N PRO A 99 14.61 -12.35 -14.71
CA PRO A 99 15.59 -12.34 -15.78
C PRO A 99 15.08 -13.11 -17.00
N ALA A 100 15.72 -12.90 -18.14
CA ALA A 100 15.49 -13.66 -19.37
C ALA A 100 16.78 -13.77 -20.18
N GLY A 101 16.74 -14.55 -21.25
CA GLY A 101 17.81 -14.68 -22.23
C GLY A 101 18.28 -16.11 -22.41
N PHE A 102 19.24 -16.30 -23.34
CA PHE A 102 19.76 -17.60 -23.70
C PHE A 102 20.37 -18.34 -22.51
N GLY A 103 19.95 -19.60 -22.33
CA GLY A 103 20.42 -20.46 -21.25
C GLY A 103 19.83 -20.13 -19.87
N ILE A 104 18.75 -19.36 -19.78
CA ILE A 104 17.98 -19.15 -18.56
C ILE A 104 16.59 -19.76 -18.72
N ARG A 105 16.26 -20.65 -17.82
CA ARG A 105 14.94 -21.25 -17.66
C ARG A 105 14.36 -20.83 -16.32
N LEU A 106 13.07 -20.46 -16.34
CA LEU A 106 12.29 -20.13 -15.14
C LEU A 106 11.14 -21.12 -15.00
N ASP A 107 11.04 -21.74 -13.85
CA ASP A 107 9.89 -22.55 -13.47
C ASP A 107 9.18 -21.80 -12.35
N ALA A 108 8.07 -21.14 -12.74
CA ALA A 108 7.36 -20.22 -11.87
C ALA A 108 6.69 -20.95 -10.71
N GLY A 109 6.77 -20.36 -9.53
CA GLY A 109 5.97 -20.68 -8.37
C GLY A 109 4.80 -19.72 -8.24
N THR A 110 4.61 -19.17 -7.04
CA THR A 110 3.49 -18.28 -6.70
C THR A 110 3.78 -16.80 -6.92
N ALA A 111 4.98 -16.43 -7.41
CA ALA A 111 5.44 -15.06 -7.45
C ALA A 111 4.98 -14.30 -8.71
N TYR A 112 4.25 -13.21 -8.50
CA TYR A 112 3.93 -12.17 -9.49
C TYR A 112 3.65 -10.84 -8.78
N THR A 113 3.65 -9.74 -9.50
CA THR A 113 3.33 -8.43 -8.89
C THR A 113 1.89 -8.43 -8.36
N GLY A 114 1.73 -8.16 -7.08
CA GLY A 114 0.45 -8.24 -6.37
C GLY A 114 0.18 -9.58 -5.67
N ALA A 115 1.06 -10.58 -5.82
CA ALA A 115 0.92 -11.84 -5.10
C ALA A 115 1.08 -11.66 -3.60
N GLU A 116 0.22 -12.30 -2.84
CA GLU A 116 0.32 -12.37 -1.38
C GLU A 116 1.05 -13.67 -0.98
N ILE A 117 2.22 -13.53 -0.38
CA ILE A 117 3.00 -14.63 0.13
C ILE A 117 2.62 -14.86 1.59
N THR A 118 2.11 -16.07 1.86
CA THR A 118 1.59 -16.43 3.17
C THR A 118 2.59 -17.28 3.94
N ARG A 119 2.48 -17.28 5.26
CA ARG A 119 3.28 -18.13 6.15
C ARG A 119 2.84 -19.60 6.22
N TYR A 120 1.76 -19.95 5.52
CA TYR A 120 1.14 -21.28 5.65
C TYR A 120 1.60 -22.28 4.59
N TYR A 121 2.31 -21.81 3.58
CA TYR A 121 2.82 -22.62 2.47
C TYR A 121 4.33 -22.42 2.31
N ASP A 122 4.93 -23.24 1.44
CA ASP A 122 6.35 -23.15 1.08
C ASP A 122 6.72 -21.75 0.60
N SER A 123 7.91 -21.30 0.98
CA SER A 123 8.48 -19.99 0.66
C SER A 123 8.94 -19.87 -0.80
N LEU A 124 8.87 -20.92 -1.61
CA LEU A 124 9.37 -20.95 -2.99
C LEU A 124 8.63 -19.96 -3.89
N LEU A 125 9.37 -18.98 -4.43
CA LEU A 125 8.86 -18.00 -5.38
C LEU A 125 9.02 -18.44 -6.82
N VAL A 126 10.23 -18.90 -7.19
CA VAL A 126 10.56 -19.36 -8.54
C VAL A 126 11.84 -20.19 -8.51
N LYS A 127 11.92 -21.18 -9.40
CA LYS A 127 13.18 -21.89 -9.71
C LYS A 127 13.83 -21.21 -10.91
N VAL A 128 15.11 -20.94 -10.80
CA VAL A 128 15.94 -20.44 -11.89
C VAL A 128 16.96 -21.50 -12.24
N THR A 129 16.96 -21.94 -13.49
CA THR A 129 17.97 -22.85 -13.99
C THR A 129 18.80 -22.16 -15.08
N ALA A 130 20.08 -22.04 -14.85
CA ALA A 130 21.02 -21.59 -15.86
C ALA A 130 21.69 -22.78 -16.52
N TRP A 131 21.92 -22.71 -17.84
CA TRP A 131 22.67 -23.67 -18.61
C TRP A 131 23.76 -22.95 -19.42
N ALA A 132 24.94 -23.55 -19.52
CA ALA A 132 26.02 -23.09 -20.38
C ALA A 132 26.92 -24.27 -20.83
N ALA A 133 27.83 -23.98 -21.76
CA ALA A 133 28.73 -24.99 -22.28
C ALA A 133 29.86 -25.38 -21.27
N THR A 134 30.22 -24.47 -20.36
CA THR A 134 31.29 -24.67 -19.36
C THR A 134 30.77 -24.35 -17.94
N GLU A 135 31.46 -24.86 -16.93
CA GLU A 135 31.17 -24.59 -15.50
C GLU A 135 31.32 -23.10 -15.15
N GLU A 136 32.33 -22.46 -15.71
CA GLU A 136 32.55 -21.03 -15.47
C GLU A 136 31.41 -20.17 -16.03
N GLU A 137 31.03 -20.45 -17.31
CA GLU A 137 29.96 -19.71 -17.97
C GLU A 137 28.61 -19.91 -17.28
N VAL A 138 28.27 -21.12 -16.80
CA VAL A 138 26.97 -21.36 -16.13
C VAL A 138 26.89 -20.61 -14.81
N THR A 139 28.01 -20.54 -14.06
CA THR A 139 28.08 -19.79 -12.80
C THR A 139 27.93 -18.29 -13.03
N LEU A 140 28.63 -17.74 -14.02
CA LEU A 140 28.50 -16.33 -14.40
C LEU A 140 27.06 -15.99 -14.89
N ARG A 141 26.48 -16.90 -15.67
CA ARG A 141 25.11 -16.75 -16.20
C ARG A 141 24.06 -16.78 -15.08
N MET A 142 24.20 -17.71 -14.13
CA MET A 142 23.35 -17.77 -12.96
C MET A 142 23.46 -16.49 -12.12
N ARG A 143 24.69 -16.05 -11.84
CA ARG A 143 24.91 -14.81 -11.10
C ARG A 143 24.25 -13.61 -11.78
N ARG A 144 24.41 -13.46 -13.10
CA ARG A 144 23.73 -12.40 -13.87
C ARG A 144 22.21 -12.47 -13.69
N ALA A 145 21.64 -13.67 -13.85
CA ALA A 145 20.21 -13.87 -13.71
C ALA A 145 19.70 -13.46 -12.32
N LEU A 146 20.39 -13.90 -11.25
CA LEU A 146 20.03 -13.53 -9.88
C LEU A 146 20.10 -12.02 -9.64
N LEU A 147 21.08 -11.33 -10.23
CA LEU A 147 21.23 -9.88 -10.15
C LEU A 147 20.19 -9.09 -10.93
N GLU A 148 19.61 -9.66 -11.96
CA GLU A 148 18.57 -9.04 -12.79
C GLU A 148 17.19 -9.10 -12.14
N PHE A 149 16.95 -10.01 -11.21
CA PHE A 149 15.69 -10.06 -10.50
C PHE A 149 15.37 -8.73 -9.78
N ARG A 150 14.09 -8.41 -9.75
CA ARG A 150 13.54 -7.36 -8.88
C ARG A 150 12.30 -7.90 -8.21
N ILE A 151 12.45 -8.29 -6.96
CA ILE A 151 11.36 -8.70 -6.08
C ILE A 151 11.36 -7.70 -4.93
N ARG A 152 10.21 -7.07 -4.68
CA ARG A 152 10.04 -6.08 -3.63
C ARG A 152 8.77 -6.33 -2.84
N GLY A 153 8.78 -5.91 -1.59
CA GLY A 153 7.67 -6.07 -0.65
C GLY A 153 7.88 -7.19 0.36
N ILE A 154 8.84 -8.08 0.09
CA ILE A 154 9.26 -9.17 0.96
C ILE A 154 10.78 -9.35 0.87
N SER A 155 11.39 -9.93 1.91
CA SER A 155 12.79 -10.38 1.88
C SER A 155 12.92 -11.64 1.02
N THR A 156 14.06 -11.80 0.39
CA THR A 156 14.36 -12.97 -0.45
C THR A 156 15.83 -13.39 -0.29
N ASN A 157 16.12 -14.65 -0.60
CA ASN A 157 17.49 -15.18 -0.59
C ASN A 157 18.33 -14.82 -1.83
N LEU A 158 17.86 -13.88 -2.69
CA LEU A 158 18.53 -13.54 -3.95
C LEU A 158 19.98 -13.05 -3.77
N GLU A 159 20.23 -12.20 -2.77
CA GLU A 159 21.58 -11.65 -2.53
C GLU A 159 22.53 -12.74 -2.05
N PHE A 160 22.07 -13.60 -1.15
CA PHE A 160 22.82 -14.78 -0.71
C PHE A 160 23.19 -15.69 -1.89
N LEU A 161 22.22 -16.04 -2.75
CA LEU A 161 22.45 -16.87 -3.92
C LEU A 161 23.45 -16.22 -4.92
N ALA A 162 23.34 -14.91 -5.12
CA ALA A 162 24.25 -14.18 -5.99
C ALA A 162 25.68 -14.13 -5.44
N GLU A 163 25.83 -14.05 -4.11
CA GLU A 163 27.14 -14.08 -3.45
C GLU A 163 27.74 -15.48 -3.47
N LEU A 164 26.93 -16.52 -3.26
CA LEU A 164 27.33 -17.91 -3.39
C LEU A 164 27.98 -18.19 -4.76
N MET A 165 27.44 -17.60 -5.85
CA MET A 165 28.00 -17.75 -7.20
C MET A 165 29.41 -17.11 -7.34
N THR A 166 29.81 -16.24 -6.42
CA THR A 166 31.15 -15.62 -6.42
C THR A 166 32.17 -16.41 -5.61
N ASN A 167 31.73 -17.33 -4.80
CA ASN A 167 32.62 -18.10 -3.93
C ASN A 167 33.48 -19.06 -4.72
N LYS A 168 34.81 -19.00 -4.51
CA LYS A 168 35.78 -19.79 -5.28
C LYS A 168 35.70 -21.29 -5.02
N LYS A 169 35.31 -21.72 -3.82
CA LYS A 169 35.12 -23.14 -3.51
C LYS A 169 33.90 -23.68 -4.25
N PHE A 170 32.82 -22.90 -4.27
CA PHE A 170 31.62 -23.25 -5.04
C PHE A 170 31.91 -23.36 -6.52
N GLN A 171 32.64 -22.38 -7.11
CA GLN A 171 33.02 -22.37 -8.55
C GLN A 171 33.87 -23.56 -8.94
N LYS A 172 34.67 -24.12 -8.03
CA LYS A 172 35.56 -25.27 -8.28
C LYS A 172 34.90 -26.61 -7.90
N ALA A 173 33.64 -26.61 -7.51
CA ALA A 173 32.96 -27.78 -6.96
C ALA A 173 33.70 -28.43 -5.76
N ASP A 174 34.46 -27.61 -5.01
CA ASP A 174 35.21 -28.03 -3.81
C ASP A 174 34.40 -27.75 -2.57
N TYR A 175 33.29 -28.46 -2.41
CA TYR A 175 32.39 -28.30 -1.29
C TYR A 175 31.72 -29.61 -0.88
N THR A 176 31.30 -29.65 0.39
CA THR A 176 30.54 -30.75 0.99
C THR A 176 29.13 -30.28 1.35
N THR A 177 28.31 -31.18 1.87
CA THR A 177 26.98 -30.85 2.41
C THR A 177 27.00 -29.82 3.53
N ARG A 178 28.15 -29.58 4.17
CA ARG A 178 28.35 -28.62 5.28
C ARG A 178 28.88 -27.27 4.81
N PHE A 179 29.08 -27.09 3.51
CA PHE A 179 29.74 -25.90 2.94
C PHE A 179 29.12 -24.58 3.41
N ILE A 180 27.79 -24.46 3.42
CA ILE A 180 27.10 -23.23 3.82
C ILE A 180 27.33 -22.95 5.31
N ASP A 181 27.22 -23.98 6.16
CA ASP A 181 27.42 -23.86 7.61
C ASP A 181 28.88 -23.50 7.97
N GLU A 182 29.82 -23.97 7.17
CA GLU A 182 31.28 -23.76 7.36
C GLU A 182 31.80 -22.49 6.67
N THR A 183 30.93 -21.71 6.00
CA THR A 183 31.30 -20.49 5.28
C THR A 183 30.46 -19.29 5.73
N PRO A 184 30.67 -18.80 6.96
CA PRO A 184 29.86 -17.71 7.53
C PRO A 184 29.93 -16.39 6.72
N GLU A 185 31.00 -16.20 5.94
CA GLU A 185 31.18 -15.03 5.06
C GLU A 185 30.05 -14.92 4.02
N LEU A 186 29.40 -16.02 3.68
CA LEU A 186 28.25 -16.01 2.76
C LEU A 186 27.03 -15.28 3.36
N MET A 187 26.99 -15.08 4.67
CA MET A 187 25.94 -14.35 5.38
C MET A 187 26.24 -12.84 5.50
N GLU A 188 27.47 -12.42 5.24
CA GLU A 188 27.88 -11.02 5.19
C GLU A 188 27.47 -10.40 3.86
N LEU A 189 26.15 -10.19 3.67
CA LEU A 189 25.62 -9.74 2.40
C LEU A 189 25.96 -8.27 2.13
N PRO A 190 26.46 -7.94 0.93
CA PRO A 190 26.68 -6.55 0.56
C PRO A 190 25.35 -5.83 0.40
N HIS A 191 25.04 -4.90 1.29
CA HIS A 191 23.85 -4.06 1.16
C HIS A 191 23.87 -3.26 -0.15
N ARG A 192 23.19 -3.76 -1.17
CA ARG A 192 23.07 -3.08 -2.46
C ARG A 192 22.08 -1.94 -2.34
N ARG A 193 22.61 -0.74 -2.18
CA ARG A 193 21.80 0.49 -2.17
C ARG A 193 21.29 0.75 -3.59
N ASP A 194 20.02 0.47 -3.82
CA ASP A 194 19.32 0.89 -5.04
C ASP A 194 19.13 2.42 -5.07
N ARG A 195 18.59 2.94 -6.19
CA ARG A 195 18.36 4.38 -6.33
C ARG A 195 17.37 4.92 -5.27
N GLY A 196 16.37 4.14 -4.90
CA GLY A 196 15.40 4.52 -3.87
C GLY A 196 16.07 4.65 -2.51
N THR A 197 16.86 3.65 -2.11
CA THR A 197 17.62 3.67 -0.86
C THR A 197 18.64 4.82 -0.82
N LYS A 198 19.34 5.11 -1.94
CA LYS A 198 20.23 6.27 -2.03
C LYS A 198 19.49 7.59 -1.84
N LEU A 199 18.30 7.72 -2.46
CA LEU A 199 17.49 8.93 -2.30
C LEU A 199 17.00 9.08 -0.88
N VAL A 200 16.48 8.03 -0.26
CA VAL A 200 16.03 8.06 1.14
C VAL A 200 17.17 8.41 2.10
N ASN A 201 18.34 7.81 1.91
CA ASN A 201 19.52 8.14 2.71
C ASN A 201 19.95 9.60 2.53
N TYR A 202 19.95 10.11 1.29
CA TYR A 202 20.24 11.52 1.02
C TYR A 202 19.23 12.45 1.72
N VAL A 203 17.94 12.17 1.59
CA VAL A 203 16.89 12.95 2.25
C VAL A 203 17.05 12.90 3.78
N ALA A 204 17.28 11.72 4.34
CA ALA A 204 17.50 11.55 5.78
C ALA A 204 18.75 12.31 6.25
N GLU A 205 19.83 12.29 5.49
CA GLU A 205 21.05 13.02 5.78
C GLU A 205 20.84 14.55 5.74
N VAL A 206 20.11 15.04 4.73
CA VAL A 206 19.75 16.47 4.63
C VAL A 206 18.84 16.88 5.79
N ILE A 207 17.89 16.06 6.21
CA ILE A 207 17.04 16.34 7.36
C ILE A 207 17.86 16.37 8.67
N ALA A 208 18.75 15.39 8.85
CA ALA A 208 19.52 15.26 10.10
C ALA A 208 20.67 16.26 10.23
N LYS A 209 21.36 16.56 9.12
CA LYS A 209 22.58 17.39 9.10
C LYS A 209 22.39 18.74 8.44
N GLY A 210 21.21 19.00 7.85
CA GLY A 210 20.96 20.17 7.02
C GLY A 210 21.46 19.99 5.59
N ASN A 211 21.06 20.91 4.72
CA ASN A 211 21.54 20.92 3.33
C ASN A 211 22.81 21.75 3.23
N PRO A 212 23.96 21.17 2.81
CA PRO A 212 25.22 21.90 2.70
C PRO A 212 25.15 23.13 1.80
N LEU A 213 24.27 23.14 0.79
CA LEU A 213 24.10 24.27 -0.14
C LEU A 213 23.44 25.50 0.51
N VAL A 214 22.86 25.35 1.69
CA VAL A 214 22.19 26.42 2.43
C VAL A 214 22.69 26.52 3.88
N ALA A 215 23.75 25.81 4.23
CA ALA A 215 24.31 25.77 5.59
C ALA A 215 24.71 27.14 6.10
N ASP A 216 25.22 27.99 5.21
CA ASP A 216 25.68 29.35 5.53
C ASP A 216 24.55 30.41 5.46
N ARG A 217 23.33 30.02 5.14
CA ARG A 217 22.20 30.94 5.13
C ARG A 217 21.71 31.13 6.56
N PRO A 218 21.70 32.34 7.07
CA PRO A 218 21.15 32.58 8.40
C PRO A 218 19.68 32.20 8.43
N TRP A 219 19.26 31.50 9.48
CA TRP A 219 17.86 31.32 9.75
C TRP A 219 17.20 32.68 9.86
N PRO A 220 15.97 32.87 9.35
CA PRO A 220 15.27 34.11 9.51
C PRO A 220 15.18 34.43 11.00
N SER A 221 15.76 35.60 11.39
CA SER A 221 15.76 36.04 12.77
C SER A 221 14.39 36.53 13.26
N VAL A 222 13.49 36.71 12.34
CA VAL A 222 12.09 37.09 12.58
C VAL A 222 11.20 36.09 11.82
N ILE A 223 10.36 35.40 12.56
CA ILE A 223 9.22 34.66 11.96
C ILE A 223 8.14 35.73 11.83
N GLU A 224 7.76 36.05 10.60
CA GLU A 224 6.62 36.93 10.35
C GLU A 224 5.37 36.32 10.97
N GLU A 225 4.76 37.04 11.89
CA GLU A 225 3.48 36.66 12.46
C GLU A 225 2.35 36.94 11.45
N PRO A 226 1.29 36.15 11.42
CA PRO A 226 0.17 36.41 10.54
C PRO A 226 -0.48 37.74 10.85
N ASN A 227 -0.86 38.49 9.82
CA ASN A 227 -1.62 39.72 9.98
C ASN A 227 -3.06 39.40 10.34
N ILE A 228 -3.40 39.37 11.62
CA ILE A 228 -4.69 39.04 12.16
C ILE A 228 -5.51 40.32 12.36
N PRO A 229 -6.77 40.38 11.91
CA PRO A 229 -7.64 41.52 12.22
C PRO A 229 -7.75 41.77 13.72
N SER A 230 -7.63 43.00 14.14
CA SER A 230 -7.91 43.38 15.53
C SER A 230 -9.38 43.13 15.86
N CYS A 231 -9.64 42.34 16.88
CA CYS A 231 -10.99 41.95 17.27
C CYS A 231 -11.20 41.87 18.78
N GLU A 232 -10.26 42.38 19.55
CA GLU A 232 -10.28 42.31 21.02
C GLU A 232 -11.51 43.01 21.63
N ASP A 233 -11.96 44.10 21.03
CA ASP A 233 -13.13 44.88 21.47
C ASP A 233 -14.47 44.30 20.99
N VAL A 234 -14.46 43.23 20.18
CA VAL A 234 -15.69 42.60 19.66
C VAL A 234 -16.10 41.42 20.54
N ALA A 235 -17.27 41.48 21.16
CA ALA A 235 -17.76 40.37 21.95
C ALA A 235 -18.11 39.15 21.09
N ILE A 236 -17.86 37.96 21.62
CA ILE A 236 -18.35 36.73 21.00
C ILE A 236 -19.85 36.64 21.19
N VAL A 237 -20.62 36.63 20.12
CA VAL A 237 -22.08 36.46 20.13
C VAL A 237 -22.46 35.01 19.76
N GLY A 238 -23.67 34.62 20.15
CA GLY A 238 -24.18 33.28 19.75
C GLY A 238 -24.30 33.13 18.24
N GLY A 239 -23.98 31.96 17.75
CA GLY A 239 -23.99 31.62 16.33
C GLY A 239 -24.69 30.31 16.02
N SER A 240 -24.34 29.68 14.94
CA SER A 240 -24.92 28.42 14.43
C SER A 240 -24.86 27.29 15.45
N ARG A 241 -23.80 27.24 16.28
CA ARG A 241 -23.67 26.19 17.29
C ARG A 241 -24.71 26.26 18.37
N GLN A 242 -24.94 27.44 18.97
CA GLN A 242 -25.99 27.61 19.98
C GLN A 242 -27.37 27.25 19.42
N LYS A 243 -27.58 27.59 18.13
CA LYS A 243 -28.83 27.24 17.46
C LYS A 243 -28.98 25.73 17.26
N PHE A 244 -27.91 25.04 16.96
CA PHE A 244 -27.87 23.58 16.87
C PHE A 244 -28.06 22.91 18.24
N GLU A 245 -27.42 23.42 19.28
CA GLU A 245 -27.58 22.92 20.66
C GLU A 245 -29.02 23.09 21.18
N GLU A 246 -29.70 24.17 20.76
CA GLU A 246 -31.14 24.41 21.09
C GLU A 246 -32.10 23.44 20.36
N LEU A 247 -31.86 23.20 19.06
CA LEU A 247 -32.82 22.50 18.20
C LEU A 247 -32.53 20.99 18.04
N GLY A 248 -31.27 20.59 18.18
CA GLY A 248 -30.81 19.25 17.77
C GLY A 248 -30.72 19.09 16.23
N ALA A 249 -30.22 17.97 15.76
CA ALA A 249 -29.84 17.79 14.34
C ALA A 249 -31.05 17.88 13.38
N ALA A 250 -32.14 17.21 13.71
CA ALA A 250 -33.31 17.14 12.84
C ALA A 250 -34.02 18.49 12.66
N ASP A 251 -34.27 19.22 13.77
CA ASP A 251 -34.94 20.52 13.67
C ASP A 251 -33.98 21.63 13.21
N PHE A 252 -32.69 21.48 13.45
CA PHE A 252 -31.69 22.37 12.88
C PHE A 252 -31.63 22.26 11.34
N SER A 253 -31.77 21.06 10.78
CA SER A 253 -31.85 20.91 9.33
C SER A 253 -33.07 21.56 8.70
N LYS A 254 -34.24 21.51 9.38
CA LYS A 254 -35.45 22.25 8.96
C LYS A 254 -35.22 23.75 9.05
N TRP A 255 -34.65 24.23 10.15
CA TRP A 255 -34.27 25.63 10.30
C TRP A 255 -33.34 26.11 9.15
N MET A 256 -32.39 25.29 8.71
CA MET A 256 -31.54 25.61 7.56
C MET A 256 -32.35 25.81 6.28
N LEU A 257 -33.32 24.95 6.01
CA LEU A 257 -34.20 25.05 4.83
C LEU A 257 -35.07 26.33 4.84
N ASP A 258 -35.45 26.81 6.01
CA ASP A 258 -36.29 28.02 6.17
C ASP A 258 -35.51 29.33 6.01
N GLN A 259 -34.17 29.24 5.94
CA GLN A 259 -33.33 30.44 5.79
C GLN A 259 -33.45 31.04 4.38
N ARG A 260 -33.67 32.34 4.31
CA ARG A 260 -33.68 33.09 3.03
C ARG A 260 -32.31 33.49 2.56
N GLN A 261 -31.35 33.60 3.48
CA GLN A 261 -29.97 33.92 3.19
C GLN A 261 -29.17 32.65 2.97
N ILE A 262 -28.19 32.74 2.08
CA ILE A 262 -27.24 31.63 1.85
C ILE A 262 -26.39 31.45 3.10
N LEU A 263 -26.41 30.23 3.64
CA LEU A 263 -25.55 29.82 4.73
C LEU A 263 -24.18 29.40 4.18
N VAL A 264 -23.10 29.91 4.77
CA VAL A 264 -21.76 29.71 4.25
C VAL A 264 -20.95 28.84 5.20
N THR A 265 -20.31 27.81 4.63
CA THR A 265 -19.27 27.02 5.31
C THR A 265 -17.91 27.47 4.81
N ASP A 266 -17.03 27.82 5.72
CA ASP A 266 -15.63 28.11 5.40
C ASP A 266 -14.78 26.84 5.45
N THR A 267 -13.94 26.62 4.43
CA THR A 267 -13.09 25.41 4.31
C THR A 267 -11.60 25.73 4.46
N THR A 268 -11.23 26.93 4.85
CA THR A 268 -9.84 27.36 4.98
C THR A 268 -9.03 26.46 5.91
N PHE A 269 -9.65 26.00 6.99
CA PHE A 269 -9.01 25.18 8.01
C PHE A 269 -8.81 23.71 7.61
N ARG A 270 -9.40 23.27 6.49
CA ARG A 270 -9.24 21.91 5.98
C ARG A 270 -8.90 21.88 4.49
N ASP A 271 -9.90 22.07 3.61
CA ASP A 271 -9.74 21.80 2.17
C ASP A 271 -8.84 22.81 1.46
N ALA A 272 -8.93 24.08 1.81
CA ALA A 272 -8.12 25.10 1.17
C ALA A 272 -6.63 24.81 1.35
N HIS A 273 -6.17 24.58 2.58
CA HIS A 273 -4.75 24.28 2.78
C HIS A 273 -4.39 22.83 2.38
N GLN A 274 -5.34 21.91 2.39
CA GLN A 274 -5.11 20.56 1.83
C GLN A 274 -4.83 20.62 0.34
N SER A 275 -5.60 21.38 -0.40
CA SER A 275 -5.51 21.47 -1.86
C SER A 275 -4.38 22.40 -2.33
N LEU A 276 -4.09 23.46 -1.63
CA LEU A 276 -3.17 24.52 -2.06
C LEU A 276 -1.80 24.45 -1.39
N LEU A 277 -1.71 23.92 -0.17
CA LEU A 277 -0.51 23.97 0.67
C LEU A 277 -0.09 22.58 1.20
N ALA A 278 -0.44 21.51 0.48
CA ALA A 278 -0.13 20.12 0.86
C ALA A 278 -0.50 19.79 2.32
N THR A 279 -1.55 20.41 2.84
CA THR A 279 -2.04 20.25 4.22
C THR A 279 -1.02 20.70 5.30
N ARG A 280 -0.22 21.74 5.02
CA ARG A 280 0.92 22.10 5.89
C ARG A 280 0.62 23.22 6.90
N PHE A 281 -0.64 23.65 7.08
CA PHE A 281 -0.96 24.54 8.19
C PHE A 281 -0.76 23.81 9.52
N ARG A 282 0.04 24.42 10.39
CA ARG A 282 0.25 23.96 11.76
C ARG A 282 -0.93 24.33 12.64
N SER A 283 -1.13 23.61 13.73
CA SER A 283 -2.16 23.98 14.73
C SER A 283 -1.95 25.40 15.24
N HIS A 284 -0.71 25.81 15.45
CA HIS A 284 -0.37 27.20 15.84
C HIS A 284 -0.99 28.22 14.88
N ASP A 285 -0.78 28.06 13.58
CA ASP A 285 -1.24 29.00 12.55
C ASP A 285 -2.78 29.10 12.52
N LEU A 286 -3.46 27.96 12.65
CA LEU A 286 -4.93 27.92 12.69
C LEU A 286 -5.50 28.56 13.97
N LEU A 287 -4.87 28.30 15.10
CA LEU A 287 -5.35 28.80 16.40
C LEU A 287 -5.19 30.31 16.56
N GLN A 288 -4.23 30.91 15.84
CA GLN A 288 -4.05 32.38 15.86
C GLN A 288 -5.27 33.12 15.30
N ILE A 289 -5.95 32.55 14.29
CA ILE A 289 -7.07 33.22 13.62
C ILE A 289 -8.43 32.81 14.17
N CYS A 290 -8.52 31.78 15.03
CA CYS A 290 -9.80 31.28 15.54
C CYS A 290 -10.60 32.35 16.28
N ASP A 291 -9.98 33.20 17.11
CA ASP A 291 -10.65 34.26 17.84
C ASP A 291 -11.29 35.31 16.90
N ALA A 292 -10.61 35.62 15.79
CA ALA A 292 -11.17 36.51 14.77
C ALA A 292 -12.39 35.87 14.09
N TYR A 293 -12.37 34.56 13.78
CA TYR A 293 -13.55 33.87 13.26
C TYR A 293 -14.72 33.91 14.25
N ALA A 294 -14.48 33.59 15.51
CA ALA A 294 -15.52 33.60 16.53
C ALA A 294 -16.20 34.96 16.70
N ARG A 295 -15.43 36.06 16.58
CA ARG A 295 -15.89 37.42 16.84
C ARG A 295 -16.40 38.13 15.59
N LEU A 296 -15.70 37.99 14.45
CA LEU A 296 -15.98 38.76 13.23
C LEU A 296 -16.85 38.00 12.22
N ALA A 297 -16.96 36.66 12.35
CA ALA A 297 -17.71 35.82 11.43
C ALA A 297 -18.73 34.90 12.11
N PRO A 298 -19.49 35.37 13.13
CA PRO A 298 -20.47 34.53 13.84
C PRO A 298 -21.63 34.06 12.97
N GLN A 299 -21.82 34.64 11.80
CA GLN A 299 -22.86 34.29 10.82
C GLN A 299 -22.51 33.06 9.96
N LEU A 300 -21.30 32.54 10.06
CA LEU A 300 -20.94 31.29 9.37
C LEU A 300 -21.79 30.13 9.86
N LEU A 301 -22.23 29.30 8.92
CA LEU A 301 -22.87 28.03 9.27
C LEU A 301 -21.88 27.11 9.98
N SER A 302 -20.70 26.94 9.38
CA SER A 302 -19.68 26.06 9.94
C SER A 302 -18.28 26.42 9.43
N VAL A 303 -17.28 25.93 10.14
CA VAL A 303 -15.88 25.91 9.72
C VAL A 303 -15.47 24.45 9.54
N GLU A 304 -15.15 24.06 8.31
CA GLU A 304 -14.59 22.74 8.04
C GLU A 304 -13.13 22.72 8.43
N CYS A 305 -12.80 22.04 9.52
CA CYS A 305 -11.48 22.12 10.15
C CYS A 305 -10.78 20.79 10.33
N TRP A 306 -11.43 19.66 9.98
CA TRP A 306 -10.89 18.35 10.30
C TRP A 306 -11.28 17.29 9.27
N GLY A 307 -10.65 16.08 9.36
CA GLY A 307 -10.86 14.98 8.41
C GLY A 307 -9.96 15.07 7.17
N GLY A 308 -10.23 14.24 6.19
CA GLY A 308 -9.38 14.14 5.00
C GLY A 308 -7.91 13.90 5.34
N ALA A 309 -7.02 14.63 4.67
CA ALA A 309 -5.57 14.52 4.90
C ALA A 309 -5.09 15.27 6.15
N THR A 310 -5.90 16.15 6.75
CA THR A 310 -5.47 16.91 7.95
C THR A 310 -5.16 16.02 9.14
N PHE A 311 -5.83 14.87 9.26
CA PHE A 311 -5.56 13.90 10.31
C PHE A 311 -4.18 13.24 10.15
N ASP A 312 -3.91 12.67 8.98
CA ASP A 312 -2.68 11.94 8.69
C ASP A 312 -1.45 12.86 8.63
N VAL A 313 -1.58 14.02 7.97
CA VAL A 313 -0.50 14.98 7.82
C VAL A 313 -0.09 15.61 9.15
N ALA A 314 -1.03 15.86 10.07
CA ALA A 314 -0.70 16.36 11.41
C ALA A 314 0.28 15.40 12.10
N MET A 315 0.06 14.11 12.06
CA MET A 315 0.94 13.12 12.67
C MET A 315 2.24 12.90 11.89
N ARG A 316 2.17 12.69 10.57
CA ARG A 316 3.33 12.28 9.77
C ARG A 316 4.33 13.39 9.51
N PHE A 317 3.86 14.61 9.31
CA PHE A 317 4.69 15.69 8.79
C PHE A 317 4.81 16.88 9.74
N LEU A 318 3.80 17.12 10.57
CA LEU A 318 3.80 18.26 11.49
C LEU A 318 4.17 17.86 12.93
N ASN A 319 4.23 16.56 13.22
CA ASN A 319 4.45 16.00 14.57
C ASN A 319 3.42 16.54 15.60
N GLU A 320 2.18 16.71 15.15
CA GLU A 320 1.08 17.21 15.96
C GLU A 320 0.00 16.15 16.17
N CYS A 321 -0.68 16.19 17.33
CA CYS A 321 -1.81 15.35 17.60
C CYS A 321 -3.07 15.93 16.95
N PRO A 322 -3.72 15.27 15.98
CA PRO A 322 -4.92 15.76 15.32
C PRO A 322 -6.10 15.93 16.29
N TRP A 323 -6.19 15.14 17.33
CA TRP A 323 -7.23 15.23 18.36
C TRP A 323 -7.07 16.47 19.22
N THR A 324 -5.84 16.80 19.62
CA THR A 324 -5.55 18.04 20.34
C THR A 324 -5.87 19.26 19.48
N ARG A 325 -5.49 19.23 18.19
CA ARG A 325 -5.84 20.28 17.22
C ARG A 325 -7.34 20.51 17.18
N LEU A 326 -8.15 19.44 17.04
CA LEU A 326 -9.61 19.55 16.98
C LEU A 326 -10.19 20.17 18.24
N LYS A 327 -9.76 19.70 19.42
CA LYS A 327 -10.22 20.23 20.71
C LYS A 327 -9.87 21.69 20.88
N SER A 328 -8.64 22.09 20.57
CA SER A 328 -8.20 23.47 20.68
C SER A 328 -8.94 24.42 19.71
N ILE A 329 -9.22 23.95 18.48
CA ILE A 329 -10.08 24.71 17.55
C ILE A 329 -11.47 24.87 18.14
N ARG A 330 -12.07 23.78 18.65
CA ARG A 330 -13.40 23.79 19.25
C ARG A 330 -13.48 24.77 20.44
N GLU A 331 -12.47 24.80 21.29
CA GLU A 331 -12.42 25.74 22.45
C GLU A 331 -12.41 27.20 22.00
N LYS A 332 -11.65 27.51 20.94
CA LYS A 332 -11.53 28.88 20.41
C LYS A 332 -12.66 29.30 19.47
N LEU A 333 -13.46 28.37 18.98
CA LEU A 333 -14.65 28.63 18.15
C LEU A 333 -15.92 28.18 18.88
N PRO A 334 -16.33 28.81 19.99
CA PRO A 334 -17.44 28.33 20.83
C PRO A 334 -18.81 28.51 20.20
N ASN A 335 -18.94 29.34 19.18
CA ASN A 335 -20.23 29.79 18.62
C ASN A 335 -20.51 29.32 17.18
N VAL A 336 -19.50 28.83 16.44
CA VAL A 336 -19.68 28.35 15.06
C VAL A 336 -19.56 26.83 15.04
N LEU A 337 -20.38 26.15 14.21
CA LEU A 337 -20.30 24.70 14.04
C LEU A 337 -18.97 24.29 13.41
N THR A 338 -18.39 23.22 13.90
CA THR A 338 -17.21 22.59 13.30
C THR A 338 -17.61 21.43 12.42
N GLN A 339 -16.94 21.29 11.28
CA GLN A 339 -17.26 20.29 10.29
C GLN A 339 -16.04 19.45 9.96
N MET A 340 -16.25 18.16 9.66
CA MET A 340 -15.21 17.29 9.14
C MET A 340 -15.62 16.58 7.85
N LEU A 341 -14.64 16.21 7.03
CA LEU A 341 -14.82 15.31 5.90
C LEU A 341 -14.57 13.87 6.33
N LEU A 342 -15.54 12.99 6.09
CA LEU A 342 -15.50 11.57 6.45
C LEU A 342 -15.64 10.69 5.19
N ARG A 343 -14.62 9.87 4.90
CA ARG A 343 -14.60 9.00 3.71
C ARG A 343 -15.31 7.68 3.96
N ALA A 344 -16.61 7.72 4.23
CA ALA A 344 -17.41 6.53 4.52
C ALA A 344 -16.66 5.55 5.46
N SER A 345 -16.65 4.26 5.16
CA SER A 345 -15.94 3.26 5.97
C SER A 345 -14.42 3.37 6.00
N ASN A 346 -13.83 4.23 5.15
CA ASN A 346 -12.41 4.55 5.22
C ASN A 346 -12.08 5.60 6.30
N ALA A 347 -13.09 6.21 6.90
CA ALA A 347 -12.95 7.30 7.88
C ALA A 347 -12.00 8.39 7.39
N VAL A 348 -10.78 8.47 7.95
CA VAL A 348 -9.70 9.38 7.51
C VAL A 348 -8.55 8.64 6.81
N GLY A 349 -8.67 7.34 6.61
CA GLY A 349 -7.65 6.48 6.00
C GLY A 349 -7.85 6.26 4.50
N TYR A 350 -7.12 5.26 3.97
CA TYR A 350 -7.09 4.89 2.55
C TYR A 350 -7.61 3.48 2.29
N LYS A 351 -8.02 2.77 3.32
CA LYS A 351 -8.62 1.43 3.28
C LYS A 351 -9.86 1.41 4.17
N ASN A 352 -10.80 0.51 3.90
CA ASN A 352 -11.95 0.32 4.78
C ASN A 352 -11.47 -0.20 6.14
N TYR A 353 -12.00 0.41 7.19
CA TYR A 353 -11.84 -0.07 8.56
C TYR A 353 -13.01 -0.98 8.94
N PRO A 354 -12.82 -1.86 9.93
CA PRO A 354 -13.93 -2.61 10.53
C PRO A 354 -15.00 -1.69 11.11
N ASP A 355 -16.24 -2.13 11.09
CA ASP A 355 -17.41 -1.34 11.49
C ASP A 355 -17.29 -0.76 12.90
N ASN A 356 -16.82 -1.55 13.85
CA ASN A 356 -16.61 -1.11 15.23
C ASN A 356 -15.56 0.01 15.34
N VAL A 357 -14.56 0.03 14.48
CA VAL A 357 -13.52 1.09 14.44
C VAL A 357 -14.11 2.36 13.88
N VAL A 358 -14.92 2.29 12.81
CA VAL A 358 -15.58 3.44 12.20
C VAL A 358 -16.54 4.10 13.19
N SER A 359 -17.40 3.33 13.84
CA SER A 359 -18.34 3.83 14.84
C SER A 359 -17.63 4.44 16.05
N TYR A 360 -16.59 3.79 16.54
CA TYR A 360 -15.76 4.32 17.64
C TYR A 360 -15.08 5.64 17.25
N PHE A 361 -14.52 5.71 16.05
CA PHE A 361 -13.88 6.92 15.54
C PHE A 361 -14.85 8.10 15.46
N ILE A 362 -16.07 7.88 14.92
CA ILE A 362 -17.11 8.90 14.80
C ILE A 362 -17.53 9.41 16.19
N ASN A 363 -17.77 8.51 17.14
CA ASN A 363 -18.11 8.87 18.50
C ASN A 363 -17.03 9.70 19.18
N GLN A 364 -15.74 9.33 19.00
CA GLN A 364 -14.62 10.09 19.53
C GLN A 364 -14.50 11.47 18.86
N ALA A 365 -14.72 11.57 17.56
CA ALA A 365 -14.70 12.85 16.84
C ALA A 365 -15.85 13.77 17.30
N ALA A 366 -17.07 13.23 17.46
CA ALA A 366 -18.23 13.94 17.98
C ALA A 366 -17.97 14.49 19.39
N THR A 367 -17.42 13.65 20.28
CA THR A 367 -17.06 14.03 21.67
C THR A 367 -15.94 15.07 21.70
N SER A 368 -14.99 15.00 20.74
CA SER A 368 -13.86 15.92 20.64
C SER A 368 -14.21 17.25 20.00
N GLY A 369 -15.45 17.42 19.48
CA GLY A 369 -15.95 18.71 19.08
C GLY A 369 -16.40 18.85 17.63
N VAL A 370 -16.55 17.76 16.87
CA VAL A 370 -17.16 17.80 15.53
C VAL A 370 -18.69 17.87 15.65
N ASP A 371 -19.31 18.80 14.94
CA ASP A 371 -20.76 18.99 14.92
C ASP A 371 -21.40 18.50 13.60
N ILE A 372 -20.70 18.64 12.47
CA ILE A 372 -21.17 18.20 11.15
C ILE A 372 -20.20 17.18 10.58
N PHE A 373 -20.71 16.02 10.20
CA PHE A 373 -19.95 15.01 9.49
C PHE A 373 -20.38 14.97 8.02
N ARG A 374 -19.48 15.39 7.13
CA ARG A 374 -19.67 15.27 5.68
C ARG A 374 -19.25 13.89 5.24
N VAL A 375 -20.19 12.97 5.17
CA VAL A 375 -20.00 11.59 4.77
C VAL A 375 -20.08 11.47 3.24
N PHE A 376 -19.08 10.88 2.61
CA PHE A 376 -19.12 10.61 1.18
C PHE A 376 -18.39 9.31 0.83
N ASP A 377 -18.79 8.73 -0.28
CA ASP A 377 -18.06 7.66 -0.96
C ASP A 377 -17.69 8.10 -2.38
N SER A 378 -16.43 7.91 -2.77
CA SER A 378 -15.91 8.39 -4.06
C SER A 378 -16.56 7.71 -5.28
N LEU A 379 -17.14 6.53 -5.07
CA LEU A 379 -17.87 5.77 -6.09
C LEU A 379 -19.40 5.94 -5.96
N ASN A 380 -19.85 6.77 -5.02
CA ASN A 380 -21.26 6.93 -4.69
C ASN A 380 -21.92 5.61 -4.24
N TRP A 381 -21.18 4.78 -3.50
CA TRP A 381 -21.71 3.52 -2.99
C TRP A 381 -22.42 3.72 -1.65
N VAL A 382 -23.74 3.84 -1.70
CA VAL A 382 -24.58 4.17 -0.53
C VAL A 382 -24.42 3.14 0.58
N GLU A 383 -24.29 1.85 0.27
CA GLU A 383 -24.13 0.81 1.29
C GLU A 383 -22.86 1.02 2.14
N ASN A 384 -21.78 1.53 1.53
CA ASN A 384 -20.56 1.87 2.25
C ASN A 384 -20.72 3.11 3.15
N MET A 385 -21.72 3.94 2.88
CA MET A 385 -22.02 5.16 3.65
C MET A 385 -22.98 4.89 4.82
N ARG A 386 -23.76 3.79 4.80
CA ARG A 386 -24.84 3.54 5.80
C ARG A 386 -24.32 3.52 7.22
N LEU A 387 -23.36 2.64 7.53
CA LEU A 387 -22.82 2.53 8.88
C LEU A 387 -22.25 3.86 9.42
N PRO A 388 -21.40 4.60 8.67
CA PRO A 388 -20.97 5.93 9.08
C PRO A 388 -22.13 6.90 9.32
N MET A 389 -23.16 6.91 8.46
CA MET A 389 -24.33 7.77 8.63
C MET A 389 -25.09 7.42 9.90
N ASP A 390 -25.38 6.14 10.14
CA ASP A 390 -26.05 5.66 11.34
C ASP A 390 -25.28 6.07 12.60
N SER A 391 -23.96 5.85 12.62
CA SER A 391 -23.09 6.22 13.74
C SER A 391 -23.07 7.73 14.01
N VAL A 392 -23.12 8.57 12.98
CA VAL A 392 -23.24 10.03 13.14
C VAL A 392 -24.60 10.42 13.72
N ILE A 393 -25.69 9.84 13.22
CA ILE A 393 -27.05 10.09 13.69
C ILE A 393 -27.18 9.67 15.16
N GLU A 394 -26.70 8.48 15.51
CA GLU A 394 -26.70 7.96 16.89
C GLU A 394 -25.89 8.85 17.85
N SER A 395 -24.82 9.49 17.36
CA SER A 395 -24.04 10.46 18.16
C SER A 395 -24.75 11.81 18.39
N GLY A 396 -25.93 12.00 17.81
CA GLY A 396 -26.70 13.23 17.90
C GLY A 396 -26.13 14.39 17.08
N LYS A 397 -25.24 14.10 16.13
CA LYS A 397 -24.60 15.09 15.28
C LYS A 397 -25.27 15.21 13.92
N ILE A 398 -24.91 16.26 13.16
CA ILE A 398 -25.49 16.50 11.84
C ILE A 398 -24.79 15.60 10.81
N CYS A 399 -25.58 14.73 10.18
CA CYS A 399 -25.14 13.91 9.06
C CYS A 399 -25.38 14.64 7.74
N GLU A 400 -24.32 15.13 7.10
CA GLU A 400 -24.34 15.63 5.73
C GLU A 400 -23.91 14.50 4.80
N ALA A 401 -24.86 13.84 4.14
CA ALA A 401 -24.57 12.81 3.14
C ALA A 401 -24.32 13.45 1.79
N THR A 402 -23.20 13.11 1.14
CA THR A 402 -22.70 13.86 -0.01
C THR A 402 -22.60 12.99 -1.24
N ILE A 403 -23.17 13.48 -2.33
CA ILE A 403 -23.13 12.89 -3.66
C ILE A 403 -21.92 13.44 -4.41
N CYS A 404 -21.03 12.55 -4.85
CA CYS A 404 -19.94 12.90 -5.75
C CYS A 404 -20.48 13.12 -7.16
N TYR A 405 -20.45 14.37 -7.61
CA TYR A 405 -20.91 14.75 -8.95
C TYR A 405 -19.83 14.47 -10.00
N THR A 406 -20.25 13.89 -11.12
CA THR A 406 -19.43 13.67 -12.31
C THR A 406 -20.30 13.71 -13.58
N GLY A 407 -19.67 13.81 -14.75
CA GLY A 407 -20.35 13.83 -16.02
C GLY A 407 -20.94 15.19 -16.38
N ASN A 408 -21.92 15.21 -17.28
CA ASN A 408 -22.60 16.41 -17.72
C ASN A 408 -24.10 16.13 -17.91
N LEU A 409 -24.90 16.51 -16.92
CA LEU A 409 -26.36 16.30 -16.89
C LEU A 409 -27.09 16.89 -18.11
N ILE A 410 -26.54 17.92 -18.74
CA ILE A 410 -27.16 18.63 -19.85
C ILE A 410 -27.01 17.85 -21.16
N ARG A 411 -26.06 16.94 -21.27
CA ARG A 411 -25.84 16.14 -22.48
C ARG A 411 -26.86 15.00 -22.58
N ALA A 412 -27.67 15.00 -23.62
CA ALA A 412 -28.60 13.91 -23.91
C ALA A 412 -27.92 12.54 -24.13
N SER A 413 -26.62 12.51 -24.43
CA SER A 413 -25.82 11.28 -24.58
C SER A 413 -25.34 10.70 -23.26
N GLU A 414 -25.48 11.41 -22.13
CA GLU A 414 -25.08 10.91 -20.82
C GLU A 414 -26.07 9.86 -20.31
N LYS A 415 -25.66 8.59 -20.38
CA LYS A 415 -26.54 7.46 -20.04
C LYS A 415 -26.44 7.03 -18.58
N LYS A 416 -25.29 7.20 -17.95
CA LYS A 416 -25.02 6.69 -16.60
C LYS A 416 -25.27 7.75 -15.54
N TYR A 417 -24.59 8.88 -15.63
CA TYR A 417 -24.60 9.94 -14.62
C TYR A 417 -25.59 11.05 -15.01
N ASN A 418 -26.83 10.64 -15.26
CA ASN A 418 -27.92 11.52 -15.64
C ASN A 418 -28.74 12.00 -14.41
N LEU A 419 -29.70 12.86 -14.62
CA LEU A 419 -30.54 13.40 -13.56
C LEU A 419 -31.26 12.30 -12.77
N ALA A 420 -31.76 11.26 -13.44
CA ALA A 420 -32.46 10.14 -12.76
C ALA A 420 -31.54 9.38 -11.80
N TYR A 421 -30.26 9.20 -12.15
CA TYR A 421 -29.26 8.62 -11.28
C TYR A 421 -29.10 9.43 -9.99
N TYR A 422 -28.92 10.74 -10.10
CA TYR A 422 -28.70 11.60 -8.93
C TYR A 422 -29.95 11.76 -8.07
N VAL A 423 -31.14 11.86 -8.69
CA VAL A 423 -32.42 11.91 -7.96
C VAL A 423 -32.67 10.60 -7.19
N LYS A 424 -32.38 9.46 -7.81
CA LYS A 424 -32.48 8.17 -7.11
C LYS A 424 -31.57 8.15 -5.88
N MET A 425 -30.34 8.54 -6.04
CA MET A 425 -29.34 8.54 -4.98
C MET A 425 -29.72 9.53 -3.84
N ALA A 426 -30.16 10.72 -4.19
CA ALA A 426 -30.63 11.70 -3.21
C ALA A 426 -31.76 11.13 -2.33
N LYS A 427 -32.75 10.46 -2.95
CA LYS A 427 -33.84 9.79 -2.22
C LYS A 427 -33.36 8.63 -1.35
N GLU A 428 -32.38 7.88 -1.80
CA GLU A 428 -31.74 6.82 -1.01
C GLU A 428 -31.06 7.37 0.24
N LEU A 429 -30.27 8.44 0.09
CA LEU A 429 -29.57 9.10 1.21
C LEU A 429 -30.56 9.78 2.18
N GLU A 430 -31.60 10.43 1.67
CA GLU A 430 -32.69 10.99 2.50
C GLU A 430 -33.36 9.87 3.30
N SER A 431 -33.72 8.77 2.65
CA SER A 431 -34.34 7.61 3.33
C SER A 431 -33.41 6.94 4.34
N ALA A 432 -32.10 7.07 4.17
CA ALA A 432 -31.09 6.60 5.13
C ALA A 432 -30.89 7.57 6.32
N GLY A 433 -31.66 8.66 6.41
CA GLY A 433 -31.64 9.59 7.54
C GLY A 433 -30.66 10.75 7.41
N ALA A 434 -30.18 11.08 6.22
CA ALA A 434 -29.35 12.26 6.03
C ALA A 434 -30.07 13.53 6.48
N HIS A 435 -29.45 14.34 7.32
CA HIS A 435 -29.94 15.64 7.73
C HIS A 435 -29.74 16.71 6.64
N VAL A 436 -28.67 16.60 5.89
CA VAL A 436 -28.28 17.50 4.78
C VAL A 436 -27.79 16.68 3.61
N LEU A 437 -28.20 17.05 2.40
CA LEU A 437 -27.64 16.50 1.15
C LEU A 437 -26.62 17.47 0.58
N GLY A 438 -25.39 16.98 0.40
CA GLY A 438 -24.31 17.71 -0.22
C GLY A 438 -24.10 17.28 -1.67
N ILE A 439 -23.74 18.22 -2.54
CA ILE A 439 -23.23 17.92 -3.88
C ILE A 439 -21.74 18.28 -3.90
N LYS A 440 -20.91 17.27 -4.14
CA LYS A 440 -19.46 17.42 -4.22
C LYS A 440 -19.00 17.35 -5.67
N ASP A 441 -18.79 18.50 -6.28
CA ASP A 441 -18.21 18.59 -7.62
C ASP A 441 -16.68 18.52 -7.54
N MET A 442 -16.15 17.30 -7.53
CA MET A 442 -14.73 17.03 -7.29
C MET A 442 -13.81 17.54 -8.39
N ALA A 443 -14.31 17.75 -9.60
CA ALA A 443 -13.53 18.10 -10.77
C ALA A 443 -13.96 19.41 -11.44
N GLY A 444 -14.88 20.16 -10.83
CA GLY A 444 -15.39 21.41 -11.38
C GLY A 444 -16.18 21.21 -12.68
N LEU A 445 -16.97 20.14 -12.77
CA LEU A 445 -17.71 19.75 -13.98
C LEU A 445 -19.13 20.27 -14.01
N CYS A 446 -19.68 20.69 -12.86
CA CYS A 446 -21.05 21.15 -12.75
C CYS A 446 -21.21 22.50 -13.45
N LEU A 447 -22.05 22.52 -14.45
CA LEU A 447 -22.39 23.76 -15.16
C LEU A 447 -23.46 24.56 -14.41
N PRO A 448 -23.52 25.90 -14.55
CA PRO A 448 -24.46 26.73 -13.83
C PRO A 448 -25.94 26.40 -14.05
N ARG A 449 -26.25 25.61 -15.09
CA ARG A 449 -27.60 25.15 -15.43
C ARG A 449 -27.83 23.65 -15.20
N ALA A 450 -26.80 22.95 -14.67
CA ALA A 450 -26.90 21.51 -14.40
C ALA A 450 -27.61 21.18 -13.09
#